data_b111755242fdcb7549fc6b3572eec18c
#
_entry.id   b111755242fdcb7549fc6b3572eec18c
#
_cell.length_a   1.000
_cell.length_b   1.000
_cell.length_c   1.000
_cell.angle_alpha   90.00
_cell.angle_beta   90.00
_cell.angle_gamma   90.00
#
_symmetry.space_group_name_H-M   'P 1'
#
loop_
_entity.id
_entity.type
_entity.pdbx_description
1 polymer ?
#
loop_
_entity_poly.entity_id
_entity_poly.type
_entity_poly.pdbx_seq_one_letter_code
_entity_poly.pdbx_strand_id
1 'polypeptide(L)'
;SYTSSVETIFGSRHLVAGMVMNNQLTDFAFRPSLGGQPVANRRLPGRRPMSSMAPTLVFRNGQPVLALGSPGGRSIPHLLSRVLLASLVWDEPPARAVALPHLSRRGNTLVLEDAPPLPWPLPLEQLKTKATLRLQPIGSGTALLQRSDAGWQGAADPRREGKALALP
;
A
#
# COMPACT_ATOMS: atom_id res chain seq x y z
N SER A 1 10.41 11.90 4.61
CA SER A 1 9.19 11.25 4.11
C SER A 1 7.97 11.81 4.84
N TYR A 2 6.96 12.21 4.08
CA TYR A 2 5.70 12.73 4.63
C TYR A 2 4.53 11.91 4.09
N THR A 3 3.61 11.54 4.98
CA THR A 3 2.40 10.83 4.61
C THR A 3 1.24 11.25 5.52
N SER A 4 0.03 11.20 5.03
CA SER A 4 -1.18 11.58 5.76
C SER A 4 -2.34 10.66 5.40
N SER A 5 -3.22 10.41 6.35
CA SER A 5 -4.45 9.64 6.15
C SER A 5 -5.59 10.59 5.79
N VAL A 6 -5.93 10.65 4.53
CA VAL A 6 -7.09 11.37 4.01
C VAL A 6 -8.06 10.33 3.45
N GLU A 7 -8.93 9.83 4.32
CA GLU A 7 -9.93 8.82 3.97
C GLU A 7 -11.24 9.47 3.56
N THR A 8 -12.01 8.76 2.74
CA THR A 8 -13.25 9.24 2.15
C THR A 8 -13.05 10.58 1.40
N ILE A 9 -14.12 11.19 0.92
CA ILE A 9 -14.02 12.41 0.13
C ILE A 9 -13.52 13.56 1.00
N PHE A 10 -12.30 14.04 0.72
CA PHE A 10 -11.65 15.20 1.35
C PHE A 10 -11.36 15.08 2.86
N GLY A 11 -11.08 13.90 3.37
CA GLY A 11 -10.63 13.70 4.76
C GLY A 11 -11.57 14.36 5.79
N SER A 12 -11.05 15.31 6.57
CA SER A 12 -11.85 16.05 7.55
C SER A 12 -12.76 17.13 6.94
N ARG A 13 -12.67 17.37 5.63
CA ARG A 13 -13.33 18.46 4.89
C ARG A 13 -12.89 19.87 5.28
N HIS A 14 -11.79 19.97 5.99
CA HIS A 14 -11.16 21.27 6.31
C HIS A 14 -9.94 21.48 5.41
N LEU A 15 -9.78 22.69 4.93
CA LEU A 15 -8.62 23.15 4.18
C LEU A 15 -7.86 24.17 5.02
N VAL A 16 -6.58 23.92 5.28
CA VAL A 16 -5.72 24.82 6.04
C VAL A 16 -4.42 25.03 5.26
N ALA A 17 -4.06 26.27 5.03
CA ALA A 17 -2.87 26.66 4.26
C ALA A 17 -2.74 25.93 2.90
N GLY A 18 -3.85 25.73 2.19
CA GLY A 18 -3.91 25.03 0.90
C GLY A 18 -3.85 23.50 0.99
N MET A 19 -3.82 22.91 2.18
CA MET A 19 -3.77 21.47 2.38
C MET A 19 -5.09 20.93 2.91
N VAL A 20 -5.55 19.82 2.35
CA VAL A 20 -6.66 19.05 2.90
C VAL A 20 -6.22 18.39 4.19
N MET A 21 -6.96 18.62 5.28
CA MET A 21 -6.63 18.05 6.57
C MET A 21 -7.08 16.60 6.67
N ASN A 22 -6.27 15.80 7.36
CA ASN A 22 -6.56 14.38 7.56
C ASN A 22 -7.80 14.14 8.46
N ASN A 23 -8.33 12.93 8.39
CA ASN A 23 -9.38 12.42 9.27
C ASN A 23 -8.91 11.19 10.07
N GLN A 24 -7.64 11.14 10.43
CA GLN A 24 -6.99 9.97 11.02
C GLN A 24 -7.57 9.52 12.38
N LEU A 25 -8.37 10.35 13.04
CA LEU A 25 -9.11 9.94 14.23
C LEU A 25 -10.10 8.79 13.96
N THR A 26 -10.53 8.62 12.70
CA THR A 26 -11.39 7.51 12.28
C THR A 26 -10.65 6.17 12.26
N ASP A 27 -9.31 6.17 12.32
CA ASP A 27 -8.50 4.96 12.44
C ASP A 27 -8.59 4.32 13.84
N PHE A 28 -9.07 5.04 14.86
CA PHE A 28 -9.42 4.42 16.14
C PHE A 28 -10.67 3.54 16.02
N ALA A 29 -10.77 2.54 16.89
CA ALA A 29 -11.98 1.77 17.01
C ALA A 29 -13.14 2.66 17.48
N PHE A 30 -14.29 2.62 16.76
CA PHE A 30 -15.48 3.38 17.14
C PHE A 30 -16.15 2.88 18.43
N ARG A 31 -15.90 1.61 18.79
CA ARG A 31 -16.38 1.01 20.05
C ARG A 31 -15.20 0.79 20.98
N PRO A 32 -15.26 1.27 22.24
CA PRO A 32 -14.16 1.11 23.19
C PRO A 32 -14.04 -0.32 23.69
N SER A 33 -15.09 -1.12 23.58
CA SER A 33 -15.14 -2.53 24.00
C SER A 33 -15.91 -3.40 23.02
N LEU A 34 -15.57 -4.68 22.98
CA LEU A 34 -16.26 -5.71 22.20
C LEU A 34 -16.39 -6.96 23.09
N GLY A 35 -17.62 -7.47 23.26
CA GLY A 35 -17.87 -8.61 24.16
C GLY A 35 -17.42 -8.37 25.59
N GLY A 36 -17.55 -7.16 26.10
CA GLY A 36 -17.10 -6.79 27.46
C GLY A 36 -15.59 -6.58 27.61
N GLN A 37 -14.79 -6.87 26.57
CA GLN A 37 -13.35 -6.71 26.58
C GLN A 37 -12.91 -5.39 25.94
N PRO A 38 -11.93 -4.67 26.48
CA PRO A 38 -11.40 -3.45 25.90
C PRO A 38 -10.77 -3.70 24.53
N VAL A 39 -11.12 -2.90 23.52
CA VAL A 39 -10.47 -2.95 22.20
C VAL A 39 -9.09 -2.29 22.29
N ALA A 40 -8.05 -2.98 21.78
CA ALA A 40 -6.68 -2.50 21.85
C ALA A 40 -6.50 -1.13 21.18
N ASN A 41 -7.15 -0.91 20.03
CA ASN A 41 -7.13 0.36 19.28
C ASN A 41 -8.24 1.34 19.68
N ARG A 42 -8.77 1.26 20.90
CA ARG A 42 -9.74 2.23 21.42
C ARG A 42 -9.09 3.59 21.63
N ARG A 43 -9.87 4.65 21.47
CA ARG A 43 -9.43 6.02 21.71
C ARG A 43 -9.19 6.23 23.22
N LEU A 44 -7.98 6.67 23.56
CA LEU A 44 -7.58 7.07 24.90
C LEU A 44 -6.66 8.29 24.82
N PRO A 45 -6.61 9.11 25.88
CA PRO A 45 -5.67 10.23 25.93
C PRO A 45 -4.23 9.80 25.68
N GLY A 46 -3.48 10.56 24.87
CA GLY A 46 -2.07 10.31 24.57
C GLY A 46 -1.80 9.12 23.65
N ARG A 47 -2.80 8.39 23.18
CA ARG A 47 -2.61 7.29 22.23
C ARG A 47 -2.69 7.76 20.78
N ARG A 48 -1.91 7.09 19.92
CA ARG A 48 -2.00 7.19 18.46
C ARG A 48 -2.93 6.09 17.94
N PRO A 49 -3.68 6.35 16.86
CA PRO A 49 -4.48 5.32 16.20
C PRO A 49 -3.58 4.28 15.53
N MET A 50 -4.14 3.12 15.21
CA MET A 50 -3.52 2.15 14.34
C MET A 50 -3.33 2.78 12.96
N SER A 51 -2.17 2.57 12.36
CA SER A 51 -1.89 3.01 10.99
C SER A 51 -1.22 1.91 10.19
N SER A 52 -1.56 1.80 8.92
CA SER A 52 -0.89 0.97 7.92
C SER A 52 -0.09 1.79 6.91
N MET A 53 -0.01 3.11 7.11
CA MET A 53 0.84 3.97 6.29
C MET A 53 2.29 3.50 6.39
N ALA A 54 2.92 3.24 5.26
CA ALA A 54 4.26 2.67 5.19
C ALA A 54 5.07 3.30 4.04
N PRO A 55 5.36 4.62 4.10
CA PRO A 55 6.28 5.23 3.16
C PRO A 55 7.65 4.57 3.33
N THR A 56 8.24 4.10 2.24
CA THR A 56 9.41 3.24 2.29
C THR A 56 10.56 3.79 1.47
N LEU A 57 11.74 3.82 2.07
CA LEU A 57 13.01 4.11 1.42
C LEU A 57 13.94 2.90 1.57
N VAL A 58 14.58 2.50 0.49
CA VAL A 58 15.60 1.44 0.50
C VAL A 58 16.96 2.05 0.23
N PHE A 59 17.92 1.65 1.04
CA PHE A 59 19.32 2.09 0.91
C PHE A 59 20.23 0.90 0.59
N ARG A 60 21.22 1.13 -0.25
CA ARG A 60 22.31 0.19 -0.51
C ARG A 60 23.64 0.95 -0.34
N ASN A 61 24.50 0.47 0.55
CA ASN A 61 25.77 1.14 0.88
C ASN A 61 25.58 2.63 1.23
N GLY A 62 24.59 2.95 2.04
CA GLY A 62 24.29 4.32 2.47
C GLY A 62 23.64 5.23 1.42
N GLN A 63 23.42 4.75 0.19
CA GLN A 63 22.79 5.49 -0.89
C GLN A 63 21.34 5.06 -1.09
N PRO A 64 20.39 5.98 -1.26
CA PRO A 64 19.03 5.61 -1.58
C PRO A 64 18.96 4.99 -2.98
N VAL A 65 18.34 3.82 -3.07
CA VAL A 65 18.19 3.08 -4.33
C VAL A 65 16.73 2.90 -4.73
N LEU A 66 15.80 3.06 -3.79
CA LEU A 66 14.39 2.93 -4.08
C LEU A 66 13.57 3.74 -3.08
N ALA A 67 12.50 4.38 -3.56
CA ALA A 67 11.48 5.03 -2.75
C ALA A 67 10.10 4.61 -3.26
N LEU A 68 9.20 4.22 -2.34
CA LEU A 68 7.86 3.83 -2.74
C LEU A 68 6.83 4.15 -1.65
N GLY A 69 5.59 4.31 -2.09
CA GLY A 69 4.42 4.49 -1.25
C GLY A 69 3.16 4.08 -1.99
N SER A 70 2.11 3.78 -1.25
CA SER A 70 0.80 3.43 -1.83
C SER A 70 -0.31 3.90 -0.91
N PRO A 71 -1.44 4.39 -1.44
CA PRO A 71 -2.71 4.33 -0.73
C PRO A 71 -3.19 2.89 -0.68
N GLY A 72 -4.22 2.61 0.11
CA GLY A 72 -4.82 1.26 0.15
C GLY A 72 -5.20 0.78 1.55
N GLY A 73 -5.16 1.67 2.56
CA GLY A 73 -5.55 1.35 3.93
C GLY A 73 -4.78 0.14 4.45
N ARG A 74 -5.49 -0.82 5.04
CA ARG A 74 -4.88 -2.03 5.64
C ARG A 74 -4.14 -2.92 4.65
N SER A 75 -4.32 -2.74 3.35
CA SER A 75 -3.61 -3.51 2.32
C SER A 75 -2.24 -2.94 1.98
N ILE A 76 -1.91 -1.71 2.39
CA ILE A 76 -0.65 -1.02 2.06
C ILE A 76 0.58 -1.90 2.29
N PRO A 77 0.78 -2.56 3.45
CA PRO A 77 1.97 -3.40 3.65
C PRO A 77 2.11 -4.52 2.61
N HIS A 78 0.99 -5.16 2.23
CA HIS A 78 1.02 -6.22 1.21
C HIS A 78 1.32 -5.68 -0.19
N LEU A 79 0.75 -4.51 -0.53
CA LEU A 79 0.99 -3.85 -1.82
C LEU A 79 2.47 -3.49 -1.97
N LEU A 80 3.04 -2.85 -0.95
CA LEU A 80 4.45 -2.45 -0.94
C LEU A 80 5.39 -3.65 -0.93
N SER A 81 5.11 -4.68 -0.11
CA SER A 81 5.93 -5.90 -0.07
C SER A 81 6.04 -6.56 -1.43
N ARG A 82 4.94 -6.62 -2.19
CA ARG A 82 4.96 -7.18 -3.53
C ARG A 82 5.83 -6.36 -4.48
N VAL A 83 5.68 -5.02 -4.46
CA VAL A 83 6.50 -4.16 -5.32
C VAL A 83 7.98 -4.24 -4.94
N LEU A 84 8.29 -4.31 -3.64
CA LEU A 84 9.66 -4.52 -3.16
C LEU A 84 10.25 -5.84 -3.68
N LEU A 85 9.50 -6.94 -3.59
CA LEU A 85 9.94 -8.23 -4.14
C LEU A 85 10.15 -8.16 -5.64
N ALA A 86 9.22 -7.54 -6.37
CA ALA A 86 9.34 -7.38 -7.82
C ALA A 86 10.59 -6.60 -8.21
N SER A 87 10.85 -5.48 -7.53
CA SER A 87 11.96 -4.60 -7.87
C SER A 87 13.32 -5.09 -7.37
N LEU A 88 13.38 -5.72 -6.16
CA LEU A 88 14.65 -6.04 -5.51
C LEU A 88 15.07 -7.50 -5.63
N VAL A 89 14.13 -8.40 -5.90
CA VAL A 89 14.39 -9.85 -5.95
C VAL A 89 14.16 -10.41 -7.36
N TRP A 90 13.11 -9.93 -8.05
CA TRP A 90 12.78 -10.41 -9.40
C TRP A 90 13.33 -9.52 -10.50
N ASP A 91 13.98 -8.41 -10.13
CA ASP A 91 14.62 -7.44 -11.04
C ASP A 91 13.67 -6.89 -12.12
N GLU A 92 12.40 -6.74 -11.75
CA GLU A 92 11.39 -6.19 -12.65
C GLU A 92 11.57 -4.68 -12.83
N PRO A 93 11.43 -4.17 -14.06
CA PRO A 93 11.45 -2.74 -14.31
C PRO A 93 10.35 -2.02 -13.52
N PRO A 94 10.54 -0.76 -13.10
CA PRO A 94 9.60 -0.02 -12.25
C PRO A 94 8.15 -0.04 -12.74
N ALA A 95 7.94 0.20 -14.03
CA ALA A 95 6.60 0.19 -14.63
C ALA A 95 5.92 -1.17 -14.53
N ARG A 96 6.69 -2.26 -14.71
CA ARG A 96 6.17 -3.61 -14.57
C ARG A 96 5.97 -3.98 -13.12
N ALA A 97 6.90 -3.62 -12.24
CA ALA A 97 6.79 -3.88 -10.80
C ALA A 97 5.50 -3.30 -10.19
N VAL A 98 5.10 -2.07 -10.53
CA VAL A 98 3.85 -1.49 -10.02
C VAL A 98 2.60 -2.08 -10.67
N ALA A 99 2.69 -2.53 -11.93
CA ALA A 99 1.56 -3.07 -12.69
C ALA A 99 1.20 -4.52 -12.36
N LEU A 100 2.10 -5.29 -11.74
CA LEU A 100 1.84 -6.68 -11.37
C LEU A 100 0.60 -6.82 -10.49
N PRO A 101 -0.18 -7.92 -10.60
CA PRO A 101 -1.34 -8.18 -9.76
C PRO A 101 -1.00 -8.19 -8.28
N HIS A 102 -1.91 -7.76 -7.46
CA HIS A 102 -1.75 -7.70 -6.03
C HIS A 102 -2.32 -8.95 -5.33
N LEU A 103 -1.68 -9.28 -4.22
CA LEU A 103 -2.14 -10.29 -3.28
C LEU A 103 -2.18 -9.67 -1.89
N SER A 104 -3.27 -9.81 -1.18
CA SER A 104 -3.36 -9.39 0.22
C SER A 104 -4.01 -10.48 1.07
N ARG A 105 -3.77 -10.42 2.39
CA ARG A 105 -4.37 -11.36 3.33
C ARG A 105 -5.16 -10.61 4.39
N ARG A 106 -6.37 -11.09 4.68
CA ARG A 106 -7.22 -10.60 5.77
C ARG A 106 -7.72 -11.79 6.59
N GLY A 107 -7.12 -12.01 7.75
CA GLY A 107 -7.42 -13.21 8.54
C GLY A 107 -7.12 -14.48 7.76
N ASN A 108 -8.13 -15.31 7.55
CA ASN A 108 -8.02 -16.55 6.75
C ASN A 108 -8.40 -16.37 5.27
N THR A 109 -8.60 -15.14 4.81
CA THR A 109 -8.94 -14.86 3.40
C THR A 109 -7.73 -14.32 2.67
N LEU A 110 -7.34 -14.96 1.57
CA LEU A 110 -6.44 -14.44 0.56
C LEU A 110 -7.27 -13.72 -0.50
N VAL A 111 -6.95 -12.47 -0.73
CA VAL A 111 -7.55 -11.65 -1.77
C VAL A 111 -6.51 -11.50 -2.87
N LEU A 112 -6.79 -12.11 -4.00
CA LEU A 112 -5.99 -11.98 -5.22
C LEU A 112 -6.69 -11.01 -6.16
N GLU A 113 -5.93 -10.14 -6.78
CA GLU A 113 -6.47 -9.24 -7.77
C GLU A 113 -6.97 -10.00 -9.00
N ASP A 114 -8.19 -9.69 -9.39
CA ASP A 114 -8.79 -10.19 -10.62
C ASP A 114 -8.28 -9.35 -11.81
N ALA A 115 -7.10 -9.72 -12.28
CA ALA A 115 -6.42 -9.08 -13.41
C ALA A 115 -5.80 -10.14 -14.32
N PRO A 116 -6.27 -10.31 -15.53
CA PRO A 116 -5.68 -11.23 -16.51
C PRO A 116 -4.50 -10.59 -17.27
N PRO A 117 -3.51 -11.39 -17.72
CA PRO A 117 -3.14 -12.70 -17.20
C PRO A 117 -2.29 -12.58 -15.93
N LEU A 118 -2.44 -13.50 -14.99
CA LEU A 118 -1.51 -13.62 -13.88
C LEU A 118 -0.12 -13.93 -14.45
N PRO A 119 0.89 -13.10 -14.23
CA PRO A 119 2.19 -13.21 -14.90
C PRO A 119 3.05 -14.39 -14.41
N TRP A 120 2.59 -15.10 -13.39
CA TRP A 120 3.22 -16.30 -12.85
C TRP A 120 2.19 -17.36 -12.52
N PRO A 121 2.55 -18.64 -12.64
CA PRO A 121 1.70 -19.73 -12.21
C PRO A 121 1.62 -19.72 -10.68
N LEU A 122 0.58 -19.10 -10.14
CA LEU A 122 0.29 -19.22 -8.72
C LEU A 122 -0.23 -20.64 -8.45
N PRO A 123 0.24 -21.31 -7.39
CA PRO A 123 -0.28 -22.60 -6.99
C PRO A 123 -1.65 -22.43 -6.32
N LEU A 124 -2.65 -21.97 -7.09
CA LEU A 124 -3.98 -21.59 -6.58
C LEU A 124 -4.64 -22.71 -5.79
N GLU A 125 -4.50 -23.96 -6.24
CA GLU A 125 -5.07 -25.11 -5.54
C GLU A 125 -4.41 -25.33 -4.17
N GLN A 126 -3.10 -25.13 -4.06
CA GLN A 126 -2.42 -25.20 -2.77
C GLN A 126 -2.80 -24.03 -1.85
N LEU A 127 -3.05 -22.86 -2.41
CA LEU A 127 -3.51 -21.70 -1.64
C LEU A 127 -4.92 -21.90 -1.09
N LYS A 128 -5.81 -22.50 -1.88
CA LYS A 128 -7.19 -22.82 -1.47
C LYS A 128 -7.24 -23.78 -0.28
N THR A 129 -6.28 -24.68 -0.15
CA THR A 129 -6.23 -25.62 1.00
C THR A 129 -5.84 -24.93 2.30
N LYS A 130 -5.20 -23.74 2.23
CA LYS A 130 -4.67 -23.01 3.39
C LYS A 130 -5.47 -21.79 3.77
N ALA A 131 -6.30 -21.30 2.88
CA ALA A 131 -7.08 -20.08 3.08
C ALA A 131 -8.26 -20.00 2.11
N THR A 132 -9.27 -19.21 2.48
CA THR A 132 -10.34 -18.85 1.54
C THR A 132 -9.77 -17.91 0.48
N LEU A 133 -9.81 -18.30 -0.79
CA LEU A 133 -9.37 -17.46 -1.90
C LEU A 133 -10.54 -16.63 -2.43
N ARG A 134 -10.32 -15.33 -2.59
CA ARG A 134 -11.24 -14.42 -3.27
C ARG A 134 -10.53 -13.69 -4.40
N LEU A 135 -11.15 -13.67 -5.57
CA LEU A 135 -10.76 -12.82 -6.70
C LEU A 135 -11.59 -11.54 -6.65
N GLN A 136 -10.95 -10.41 -6.67
CA GLN A 136 -11.62 -9.10 -6.73
C GLN A 136 -10.68 -8.02 -7.23
N PRO A 137 -11.19 -6.92 -7.80
CA PRO A 137 -10.38 -5.74 -8.10
C PRO A 137 -9.70 -5.20 -6.83
N ILE A 138 -8.44 -4.82 -6.94
CA ILE A 138 -7.68 -4.17 -5.87
C ILE A 138 -7.27 -2.78 -6.33
N GLY A 139 -7.87 -1.76 -5.74
CA GLY A 139 -7.55 -0.37 -6.02
C GLY A 139 -6.26 0.05 -5.34
N SER A 140 -5.11 -0.31 -5.91
CA SER A 140 -3.82 0.19 -5.48
C SER A 140 -3.47 1.51 -6.20
N GLY A 141 -2.42 2.16 -5.79
CA GLY A 141 -1.95 3.41 -6.38
C GLY A 141 -0.49 3.60 -6.04
N THR A 142 0.29 2.52 -6.13
CA THR A 142 1.71 2.54 -5.76
C THR A 142 2.49 3.47 -6.67
N ALA A 143 3.26 4.38 -6.08
CA ALA A 143 4.26 5.17 -6.77
C ALA A 143 5.64 4.65 -6.39
N LEU A 144 6.52 4.50 -7.38
CA LEU A 144 7.86 3.93 -7.24
C LEU A 144 8.87 4.82 -7.93
N LEU A 145 9.97 5.11 -7.23
CA LEU A 145 11.20 5.61 -7.80
C LEU A 145 12.29 4.58 -7.55
N GLN A 146 13.04 4.21 -8.58
CA GLN A 146 14.13 3.24 -8.50
C GLN A 146 15.36 3.79 -9.20
N ARG A 147 16.51 3.64 -8.56
CA ARG A 147 17.80 4.04 -9.13
C ARG A 147 18.37 2.92 -9.98
N SER A 148 18.82 3.27 -11.18
CA SER A 148 19.60 2.44 -12.09
C SER A 148 20.93 3.13 -12.42
N ASP A 149 21.76 2.49 -13.22
CA ASP A 149 23.01 3.10 -13.73
C ASP A 149 22.72 4.33 -14.61
N ALA A 150 21.57 4.36 -15.26
CA ALA A 150 21.12 5.49 -16.08
C ALA A 150 20.47 6.63 -15.28
N GLY A 151 20.41 6.53 -13.94
CA GLY A 151 19.78 7.50 -13.06
C GLY A 151 18.48 7.00 -12.43
N TRP A 152 17.63 7.94 -11.98
CA TRP A 152 16.34 7.61 -11.38
C TRP A 152 15.28 7.34 -12.43
N GLN A 153 14.55 6.25 -12.22
CA GLN A 153 13.38 5.88 -13.02
C GLN A 153 12.14 5.90 -12.11
N GLY A 154 11.05 6.47 -12.61
CA GLY A 154 9.79 6.56 -11.89
C GLY A 154 8.69 5.75 -12.56
N ALA A 155 7.79 5.20 -11.75
CA ALA A 155 6.57 4.58 -12.23
C ALA A 155 5.41 4.87 -11.28
N ALA A 156 4.23 5.03 -11.87
CA ALA A 156 2.96 5.13 -11.16
C ALA A 156 2.07 3.94 -11.53
N ASP A 157 1.31 3.45 -10.56
CA ASP A 157 0.39 2.34 -10.74
C ASP A 157 -0.71 2.69 -11.77
N PRO A 158 -0.88 1.88 -12.82
CA PRO A 158 -1.85 2.17 -13.89
C PRO A 158 -3.32 2.09 -13.42
N ARG A 159 -3.58 1.63 -12.19
CA ARG A 159 -4.94 1.57 -11.63
C ARG A 159 -5.45 2.94 -11.16
N ARG A 160 -4.58 3.97 -11.15
CA ARG A 160 -4.89 5.35 -10.78
C ARG A 160 -4.21 6.35 -11.72
N GLU A 161 -4.61 7.62 -11.61
CA GLU A 161 -4.17 8.72 -12.49
C GLU A 161 -2.76 9.25 -12.17
N GLY A 162 -1.97 8.51 -11.39
CA GLY A 162 -0.59 8.88 -11.07
C GLY A 162 0.30 8.95 -12.33
N LYS A 163 1.29 9.83 -12.31
CA LYS A 163 2.30 9.95 -13.38
C LYS A 163 3.69 10.07 -12.77
N ALA A 164 4.67 9.48 -13.43
CA ALA A 164 6.08 9.75 -13.20
C ALA A 164 6.57 10.72 -14.29
N LEU A 165 7.18 11.81 -13.88
CA LEU A 165 7.69 12.84 -14.78
C LEU A 165 9.19 13.01 -14.52
N ALA A 166 9.98 13.08 -15.59
CA ALA A 166 11.36 13.53 -15.51
C ALA A 166 11.37 15.06 -15.55
N LEU A 167 12.18 15.68 -14.70
CA LEU A 167 12.51 17.09 -14.83
C LEU A 167 13.64 17.25 -15.84
N PRO A 168 13.63 18.32 -16.65
CA PRO A 168 14.70 18.62 -17.58
C PRO A 168 16.04 18.87 -16.90
#